data_e9c1a0b3cdcbda6f467ab0c50649137b
#
_entry.id   e9c1a0b3cdcbda6f467ab0c50649137b
#
_cell.length_a   1.000
_cell.length_b   1.000
_cell.length_c   1.000
_cell.angle_alpha   90.00
_cell.angle_beta   90.00
_cell.angle_gamma   90.00
#
_symmetry.space_group_name_H-M   'P 1'
#
loop_
_entity.id
_entity.type
_entity.pdbx_description
1 polymer ?
#
loop_
_entity_poly.entity_id
_entity_poly.type
_entity_poly.pdbx_seq_one_letter_code
_entity_poly.pdbx_strand_id
1 'polypeptide(L)'
;MSEQGAYPVSLKGELSVPPARGWWLLKWLLALPHFIILVFLWIAFLVVCIIAFFAILFTTKYPRSLFNFNVGVLRWSWRVGFYSYEALGTDKYPPFTLESVDDYPADLQVEYPEKLSRGLVLVKWWLLAIPHYVVVAFFCGGWGRGNVGLVVILAIFAAVALLFTGKYPEDIFKFVVGMNRWAYRVGAYAALMTDQYPPFRLWDD
;
A
#
# COMPACT_ATOMS: atom_id res chain seq x y z
N MET A 1 9.84 -25.46 -16.41
CA MET A 1 9.04 -24.25 -16.14
C MET A 1 9.13 -24.05 -14.63
N SER A 2 9.92 -23.09 -14.18
CA SER A 2 10.03 -22.74 -12.78
C SER A 2 8.69 -22.21 -12.30
N GLU A 3 8.10 -22.82 -11.28
CA GLU A 3 7.02 -22.25 -10.50
C GLU A 3 7.51 -20.87 -10.01
N GLN A 4 7.08 -19.82 -10.67
CA GLN A 4 7.22 -18.48 -10.11
C GLN A 4 6.21 -18.43 -8.96
N GLY A 5 6.70 -18.69 -7.75
CA GLY A 5 5.92 -18.53 -6.53
C GLY A 5 5.27 -17.15 -6.48
N ALA A 6 4.10 -17.05 -5.87
CA ALA A 6 3.40 -15.77 -5.71
C ALA A 6 4.35 -14.73 -5.10
N TYR A 7 4.26 -13.47 -5.55
CA TYR A 7 5.08 -12.38 -5.01
C TYR A 7 4.81 -12.21 -3.51
N PRO A 8 5.84 -12.02 -2.64
CA PRO A 8 5.68 -12.08 -1.19
C PRO A 8 4.83 -10.96 -0.57
N VAL A 9 4.38 -9.99 -1.36
CA VAL A 9 3.47 -8.93 -0.93
C VAL A 9 2.11 -9.15 -1.57
N SER A 10 1.11 -9.42 -0.76
CA SER A 10 -0.29 -9.51 -1.18
C SER A 10 -1.09 -8.32 -0.65
N LEU A 11 -1.86 -7.68 -1.53
CA LEU A 11 -2.75 -6.58 -1.19
C LEU A 11 -4.17 -6.96 -1.56
N LYS A 12 -5.01 -7.08 -0.53
CA LYS A 12 -6.44 -7.35 -0.67
C LYS A 12 -7.22 -6.03 -0.68
N GLY A 13 -8.16 -5.90 -1.62
CA GLY A 13 -9.15 -4.85 -1.67
C GLY A 13 -10.39 -5.37 -2.38
N GLU A 14 -11.51 -5.51 -1.66
CA GLU A 14 -12.75 -6.09 -2.17
C GLU A 14 -13.90 -5.10 -2.10
N LEU A 15 -14.62 -4.95 -3.18
CA LEU A 15 -15.86 -4.18 -3.25
C LEU A 15 -17.03 -5.08 -2.86
N SER A 16 -17.12 -5.47 -1.58
CA SER A 16 -18.15 -6.38 -1.07
C SER A 16 -19.53 -5.74 -0.98
N VAL A 17 -19.58 -4.45 -0.64
CA VAL A 17 -20.79 -3.64 -0.59
C VAL A 17 -20.50 -2.32 -1.29
N PRO A 18 -21.30 -1.91 -2.29
CA PRO A 18 -21.13 -0.62 -2.93
C PRO A 18 -21.21 0.52 -1.89
N PRO A 19 -20.27 1.47 -1.90
CA PRO A 19 -20.32 2.63 -1.00
C PRO A 19 -21.58 3.47 -1.23
N ALA A 20 -22.07 4.11 -0.19
CA ALA A 20 -23.23 5.02 -0.29
C ALA A 20 -22.87 6.25 -1.14
N ARG A 21 -23.84 6.72 -1.95
CA ARG A 21 -23.65 7.72 -3.00
C ARG A 21 -22.99 9.03 -2.55
N GLY A 22 -23.23 9.49 -1.33
CA GLY A 22 -22.74 10.79 -0.85
C GLY A 22 -21.68 10.72 0.27
N TRP A 23 -21.42 9.55 0.86
CA TRP A 23 -20.51 9.41 1.99
C TRP A 23 -19.07 9.82 1.69
N TRP A 24 -18.63 9.66 0.46
CA TRP A 24 -17.27 10.02 0.05
C TRP A 24 -16.93 11.49 0.29
N LEU A 25 -17.94 12.38 0.29
CA LEU A 25 -17.75 13.81 0.59
C LEU A 25 -17.29 14.06 2.03
N LEU A 26 -17.60 13.17 2.97
CA LEU A 26 -17.26 13.31 4.40
C LEU A 26 -16.06 12.44 4.80
N LYS A 27 -15.65 11.47 3.98
CA LYS A 27 -14.58 10.52 4.33
C LYS A 27 -13.24 11.19 4.63
N TRP A 28 -12.90 12.29 3.98
CA TRP A 28 -11.67 13.02 4.26
C TRP A 28 -11.64 13.56 5.71
N LEU A 29 -12.76 14.07 6.20
CA LEU A 29 -12.89 14.56 7.56
C LEU A 29 -12.81 13.42 8.57
N LEU A 30 -13.51 12.31 8.28
CA LEU A 30 -13.51 11.12 9.14
C LEU A 30 -12.14 10.42 9.14
N ALA A 31 -11.34 10.55 8.10
CA ALA A 31 -9.99 9.99 8.03
C ALA A 31 -8.92 10.82 8.77
N LEU A 32 -9.20 12.08 9.16
CA LEU A 32 -8.24 12.95 9.84
C LEU A 32 -7.58 12.31 11.08
N PRO A 33 -8.32 11.67 12.02
CA PRO A 33 -7.67 11.05 13.18
C PRO A 33 -6.69 9.94 12.78
N HIS A 34 -6.99 9.18 11.73
CA HIS A 34 -6.06 8.19 11.20
C HIS A 34 -4.81 8.83 10.60
N PHE A 35 -4.95 9.90 9.80
CA PHE A 35 -3.80 10.59 9.22
C PHE A 35 -2.87 11.16 10.29
N ILE A 36 -3.41 11.71 11.38
CA ILE A 36 -2.60 12.22 12.50
C ILE A 36 -1.77 11.07 13.10
N ILE A 37 -2.37 9.94 13.40
CA ILE A 37 -1.66 8.79 13.96
C ILE A 37 -0.66 8.21 12.95
N LEU A 38 -1.05 8.09 11.68
CA LEU A 38 -0.19 7.57 10.61
C LEU A 38 1.07 8.42 10.43
N VAL A 39 1.04 9.74 10.62
CA VAL A 39 2.26 10.57 10.58
C VAL A 39 3.29 10.07 11.58
N PHE A 40 2.90 9.81 12.84
CA PHE A 40 3.81 9.29 13.85
C PHE A 40 4.26 7.86 13.54
N LEU A 41 3.35 7.02 13.07
CA LEU A 41 3.69 5.64 12.66
C LEU A 41 4.66 5.61 11.49
N TRP A 42 4.54 6.51 10.51
CA TRP A 42 5.47 6.61 9.39
C TRP A 42 6.86 7.12 9.82
N ILE A 43 6.93 8.01 10.81
CA ILE A 43 8.22 8.41 11.42
C ILE A 43 8.87 7.18 12.08
N ALA A 44 8.10 6.43 12.89
CA ALA A 44 8.59 5.20 13.50
C ALA A 44 8.98 4.14 12.45
N PHE A 45 8.22 4.00 11.36
CA PHE A 45 8.51 3.13 10.23
C PHE A 45 9.88 3.44 9.62
N LEU A 46 10.20 4.72 9.38
CA LEU A 46 11.50 5.14 8.85
C LEU A 46 12.65 4.79 9.80
N VAL A 47 12.46 5.03 11.10
CA VAL A 47 13.46 4.64 12.12
C VAL A 47 13.67 3.12 12.10
N VAL A 48 12.60 2.34 12.03
CA VAL A 48 12.68 0.87 11.93
C VAL A 48 13.39 0.44 10.64
N CYS A 49 13.16 1.09 9.51
CA CYS A 49 13.88 0.81 8.27
C CYS A 49 15.39 1.05 8.41
N ILE A 50 15.81 2.11 9.11
CA ILE A 50 17.23 2.39 9.38
C ILE A 50 17.83 1.27 10.27
N ILE A 51 17.14 0.88 11.34
CA ILE A 51 17.60 -0.22 12.21
C ILE A 51 17.68 -1.53 11.41
N ALA A 52 16.67 -1.82 10.60
CA ALA A 52 16.63 -3.01 9.75
C ALA A 52 17.76 -3.02 8.72
N PHE A 53 18.11 -1.86 8.13
CA PHE A 53 19.25 -1.74 7.22
C PHE A 53 20.53 -2.27 7.87
N PHE A 54 20.87 -1.80 9.07
CA PHE A 54 22.06 -2.27 9.78
C PHE A 54 21.91 -3.74 10.24
N ALA A 55 20.74 -4.12 10.72
CA ALA A 55 20.49 -5.51 11.12
C ALA A 55 20.73 -6.49 9.96
N ILE A 56 20.20 -6.20 8.76
CA ILE A 56 20.39 -7.03 7.57
C ILE A 56 21.85 -7.01 7.12
N LEU A 57 22.49 -5.85 7.14
CA LEU A 57 23.90 -5.71 6.75
C LEU A 57 24.81 -6.60 7.59
N PHE A 58 24.60 -6.71 8.89
CA PHE A 58 25.43 -7.49 9.79
C PHE A 58 24.95 -8.94 9.95
N THR A 59 23.63 -9.17 10.02
CA THR A 59 23.05 -10.48 10.37
C THR A 59 22.34 -11.21 9.23
N THR A 60 22.11 -10.55 8.09
CA THR A 60 21.28 -11.05 6.98
C THR A 60 19.81 -11.26 7.33
N LYS A 61 19.36 -10.81 8.48
CA LYS A 61 17.98 -11.01 8.97
C LYS A 61 17.33 -9.68 9.30
N TYR A 62 16.06 -9.55 8.95
CA TYR A 62 15.20 -8.48 9.45
C TYR A 62 14.66 -8.90 10.82
N PRO A 63 14.83 -8.14 11.91
CA PRO A 63 14.26 -8.52 13.21
C PRO A 63 12.74 -8.67 13.11
N ARG A 64 12.20 -9.82 13.49
CA ARG A 64 10.80 -10.18 13.24
C ARG A 64 9.80 -9.20 13.86
N SER A 65 10.05 -8.72 15.07
CA SER A 65 9.17 -7.73 15.71
C SER A 65 9.10 -6.40 14.94
N LEU A 66 10.24 -5.92 14.44
CA LEU A 66 10.34 -4.71 13.64
C LEU A 66 9.71 -4.90 12.25
N PHE A 67 9.88 -6.09 11.67
CA PHE A 67 9.23 -6.45 10.41
C PHE A 67 7.70 -6.42 10.56
N ASN A 68 7.16 -7.10 11.57
CA ASN A 68 5.72 -7.14 11.83
C ASN A 68 5.15 -5.74 12.10
N PHE A 69 5.87 -4.89 12.81
CA PHE A 69 5.48 -3.49 13.01
C PHE A 69 5.36 -2.76 11.67
N ASN A 70 6.36 -2.86 10.79
CA ASN A 70 6.32 -2.21 9.49
C ASN A 70 5.22 -2.77 8.58
N VAL A 71 4.96 -4.09 8.61
CA VAL A 71 3.79 -4.68 7.91
C VAL A 71 2.50 -4.05 8.44
N GLY A 72 2.37 -3.90 9.75
CA GLY A 72 1.20 -3.29 10.38
C GLY A 72 0.98 -1.84 9.94
N VAL A 73 2.05 -1.04 9.86
CA VAL A 73 1.95 0.36 9.38
C VAL A 73 1.49 0.42 7.93
N LEU A 74 2.06 -0.41 7.05
CA LEU A 74 1.63 -0.50 5.64
C LEU A 74 0.17 -0.95 5.54
N ARG A 75 -0.22 -1.96 6.31
CA ARG A 75 -1.59 -2.48 6.38
C ARG A 75 -2.59 -1.42 6.82
N TRP A 76 -2.30 -0.69 7.91
CA TRP A 76 -3.17 0.37 8.37
C TRP A 76 -3.26 1.52 7.35
N SER A 77 -2.13 1.90 6.75
CA SER A 77 -2.11 2.91 5.68
C SER A 77 -3.01 2.49 4.52
N TRP A 78 -2.93 1.23 4.08
CA TRP A 78 -3.80 0.70 3.03
C TRP A 78 -5.28 0.74 3.41
N ARG A 79 -5.66 0.35 4.63
CA ARG A 79 -7.06 0.41 5.07
C ARG A 79 -7.62 1.84 5.04
N VAL A 80 -6.82 2.80 5.50
CA VAL A 80 -7.19 4.22 5.47
C VAL A 80 -7.27 4.74 4.04
N GLY A 81 -6.32 4.38 3.19
CA GLY A 81 -6.34 4.70 1.76
C GLY A 81 -7.55 4.08 1.04
N PHE A 82 -7.86 2.81 1.35
CA PHE A 82 -9.00 2.09 0.80
C PHE A 82 -10.36 2.70 1.20
N TYR A 83 -10.46 3.19 2.43
CA TYR A 83 -11.62 3.94 2.92
C TYR A 83 -11.71 5.33 2.28
N SER A 84 -10.58 6.02 2.15
CA SER A 84 -10.46 7.38 1.64
C SER A 84 -10.18 7.41 0.12
N TYR A 85 -9.46 8.40 -0.37
CA TYR A 85 -9.34 8.71 -1.80
C TYR A 85 -8.34 7.87 -2.59
N GLU A 86 -7.75 6.83 -1.99
CA GLU A 86 -6.94 5.88 -2.77
C GLU A 86 -7.79 4.81 -3.47
N ALA A 87 -9.00 4.51 -2.95
CA ALA A 87 -9.91 3.57 -3.61
C ALA A 87 -11.39 3.88 -3.39
N LEU A 88 -11.79 4.52 -2.28
CA LEU A 88 -13.19 4.74 -1.87
C LEU A 88 -14.01 3.44 -1.84
N GLY A 89 -13.36 2.31 -1.53
CA GLY A 89 -13.89 0.97 -1.71
C GLY A 89 -14.89 0.50 -0.65
N THR A 90 -15.02 1.21 0.48
CA THR A 90 -15.91 0.82 1.57
C THR A 90 -16.37 2.02 2.39
N ASP A 91 -17.56 1.93 3.00
CA ASP A 91 -18.04 2.89 3.99
C ASP A 91 -17.74 2.44 5.43
N LYS A 92 -17.24 1.21 5.60
CA LYS A 92 -16.81 0.69 6.90
C LYS A 92 -15.60 1.47 7.39
N TYR A 93 -15.73 2.08 8.57
CA TYR A 93 -14.66 2.88 9.16
C TYR A 93 -13.42 2.01 9.47
N PRO A 94 -12.19 2.47 9.15
CA PRO A 94 -10.99 1.70 9.39
C PRO A 94 -10.76 1.43 10.88
N PRO A 95 -10.39 0.22 11.29
CA PRO A 95 -10.05 -0.05 12.68
C PRO A 95 -8.69 0.56 13.06
N PHE A 96 -8.57 1.04 14.29
CA PHE A 96 -7.34 1.59 14.87
C PHE A 96 -6.42 0.46 15.37
N THR A 97 -5.87 -0.33 14.45
CA THR A 97 -4.98 -1.44 14.78
C THR A 97 -3.96 -1.72 13.68
N LEU A 98 -2.79 -2.21 14.07
CA LEU A 98 -1.75 -2.72 13.14
C LEU A 98 -2.03 -4.17 12.71
N GLU A 99 -2.87 -4.88 13.46
CA GLU A 99 -3.17 -6.29 13.21
C GLU A 99 -4.11 -6.47 12.00
N SER A 100 -4.13 -7.67 11.42
CA SER A 100 -5.12 -8.05 10.42
C SER A 100 -6.51 -8.13 11.03
N VAL A 101 -7.53 -7.72 10.27
CA VAL A 101 -8.94 -7.75 10.69
C VAL A 101 -9.75 -8.45 9.63
N ASP A 102 -10.22 -9.66 9.93
CA ASP A 102 -10.82 -10.59 8.97
C ASP A 102 -12.08 -10.04 8.28
N ASP A 103 -12.88 -9.25 9.01
CA ASP A 103 -14.11 -8.69 8.50
C ASP A 103 -13.95 -7.33 7.81
N TYR A 104 -12.70 -6.84 7.63
CA TYR A 104 -12.44 -5.61 6.88
C TYR A 104 -12.08 -5.92 5.41
N PRO A 105 -12.69 -5.21 4.42
CA PRO A 105 -12.53 -5.55 3.00
C PRO A 105 -11.17 -5.20 2.40
N ALA A 106 -10.24 -4.67 3.19
CA ALA A 106 -8.89 -4.35 2.76
C ALA A 106 -7.86 -4.88 3.76
N ASP A 107 -6.84 -5.57 3.27
CA ASP A 107 -5.72 -6.07 4.07
C ASP A 107 -4.41 -6.03 3.26
N LEU A 108 -3.29 -6.09 3.96
CA LEU A 108 -1.97 -6.21 3.37
C LEU A 108 -1.16 -7.22 4.18
N GLN A 109 -0.54 -8.14 3.47
CA GLN A 109 0.35 -9.14 4.05
C GLN A 109 1.69 -9.13 3.32
N VAL A 110 2.77 -9.32 4.07
CA VAL A 110 4.12 -9.48 3.53
C VAL A 110 4.70 -10.74 4.13
N GLU A 111 5.13 -11.65 3.27
CA GLU A 111 5.81 -12.87 3.70
C GLU A 111 7.16 -12.52 4.33
N TYR A 112 7.43 -13.11 5.51
CA TYR A 112 8.68 -12.86 6.21
C TYR A 112 9.83 -13.59 5.54
N PRO A 113 10.89 -12.87 5.07
CA PRO A 113 12.05 -13.49 4.45
C PRO A 113 12.97 -14.09 5.52
N GLU A 114 13.28 -15.37 5.41
CA GLU A 114 14.22 -16.05 6.32
C GLU A 114 15.65 -15.48 6.20
N LYS A 115 16.03 -14.99 5.03
CA LYS A 115 17.34 -14.42 4.76
C LYS A 115 17.25 -13.33 3.70
N LEU A 116 17.99 -12.23 3.93
CA LEU A 116 18.13 -11.10 3.03
C LEU A 116 19.59 -10.87 2.64
N SER A 117 19.81 -10.35 1.43
CA SER A 117 21.13 -10.09 0.86
C SER A 117 21.74 -8.82 1.44
N ARG A 118 22.97 -8.93 1.97
CA ARG A 118 23.76 -7.78 2.43
C ARG A 118 24.11 -6.81 1.29
N GLY A 119 24.34 -7.32 0.10
CA GLY A 119 24.66 -6.50 -1.07
C GLY A 119 23.46 -5.73 -1.57
N LEU A 120 22.28 -6.39 -1.67
CA LEU A 120 21.07 -5.75 -2.13
C LEU A 120 20.59 -4.65 -1.17
N VAL A 121 20.80 -4.80 0.14
CA VAL A 121 20.39 -3.78 1.12
C VAL A 121 21.04 -2.41 0.84
N LEU A 122 22.25 -2.40 0.26
CA LEU A 122 22.97 -1.17 -0.06
C LEU A 122 22.41 -0.42 -1.28
N VAL A 123 21.82 -1.14 -2.24
CA VAL A 123 21.51 -0.58 -3.56
C VAL A 123 20.02 -0.62 -3.93
N LYS A 124 19.24 -1.57 -3.36
CA LYS A 124 17.87 -1.83 -3.85
C LYS A 124 16.93 -0.65 -3.64
N TRP A 125 16.99 0.02 -2.51
CA TRP A 125 16.03 1.05 -2.13
C TRP A 125 16.19 2.37 -2.88
N TRP A 126 17.40 2.71 -3.34
CA TRP A 126 17.65 3.96 -4.05
C TRP A 126 18.03 3.77 -5.53
N LEU A 127 18.75 2.69 -5.90
CA LEU A 127 19.20 2.47 -7.28
C LEU A 127 18.24 1.55 -8.05
N LEU A 128 17.99 0.35 -7.52
CA LEU A 128 17.19 -0.64 -8.25
C LEU A 128 15.69 -0.27 -8.28
N ALA A 129 15.21 0.50 -7.32
CA ALA A 129 13.82 0.95 -7.27
C ALA A 129 13.51 2.15 -8.19
N ILE A 130 14.51 2.83 -8.79
CA ILE A 130 14.31 4.01 -9.65
C ILE A 130 13.21 3.80 -10.72
N PRO A 131 13.22 2.73 -11.54
CA PRO A 131 12.20 2.56 -12.56
C PRO A 131 10.79 2.49 -11.98
N HIS A 132 10.66 1.84 -10.81
CA HIS A 132 9.39 1.74 -10.11
C HIS A 132 8.96 3.08 -9.50
N TYR A 133 9.90 3.87 -8.96
CA TYR A 133 9.57 5.19 -8.41
C TYR A 133 8.99 6.13 -9.45
N VAL A 134 9.45 6.07 -10.70
CA VAL A 134 8.86 6.84 -11.81
C VAL A 134 7.39 6.46 -12.02
N VAL A 135 7.10 5.16 -12.07
CA VAL A 135 5.74 4.64 -12.28
C VAL A 135 4.83 4.95 -11.07
N VAL A 136 5.34 4.70 -9.85
CA VAL A 136 4.58 4.97 -8.62
C VAL A 136 4.33 6.47 -8.43
N ALA A 137 5.29 7.33 -8.79
CA ALA A 137 5.10 8.78 -8.76
C ALA A 137 3.96 9.23 -9.70
N PHE A 138 3.82 8.62 -10.87
CA PHE A 138 2.70 8.85 -11.77
C PHE A 138 1.37 8.36 -11.17
N PHE A 139 1.36 7.19 -10.53
CA PHE A 139 0.15 6.65 -9.90
C PHE A 139 -0.28 7.44 -8.67
N CYS A 140 0.65 7.77 -7.78
CA CYS A 140 0.37 8.38 -6.47
C CYS A 140 0.54 9.91 -6.43
N GLY A 141 1.04 10.54 -7.49
CA GLY A 141 1.21 12.00 -7.56
C GLY A 141 2.48 12.54 -6.88
N GLY A 142 3.60 11.82 -6.98
CA GLY A 142 4.83 12.10 -6.23
C GLY A 142 5.81 13.14 -6.79
N TRP A 143 5.65 13.71 -7.98
CA TRP A 143 6.60 14.65 -8.57
C TRP A 143 5.97 16.01 -8.85
N GLY A 144 6.27 16.99 -7.98
CA GLY A 144 5.93 18.39 -8.16
C GLY A 144 4.78 18.92 -7.29
N ARG A 145 4.70 20.24 -7.13
CA ARG A 145 3.63 20.91 -6.37
C ARG A 145 2.29 20.74 -7.10
N GLY A 146 1.33 20.10 -6.44
CA GLY A 146 -0.06 20.00 -6.94
C GLY A 146 -0.34 18.81 -7.86
N ASN A 147 0.59 17.87 -8.05
CA ASN A 147 0.31 16.64 -8.81
C ASN A 147 -0.60 15.71 -8.03
N VAL A 148 -1.84 15.65 -8.46
CA VAL A 148 -2.80 14.65 -8.00
C VAL A 148 -2.51 13.35 -8.75
N GLY A 149 -2.26 12.25 -8.01
CA GLY A 149 -2.00 10.95 -8.62
C GLY A 149 -3.18 10.41 -9.42
N LEU A 150 -2.87 9.59 -10.42
CA LEU A 150 -3.90 8.94 -11.24
C LEU A 150 -4.90 8.13 -10.40
N VAL A 151 -4.43 7.51 -9.32
CA VAL A 151 -5.26 6.79 -8.34
C VAL A 151 -6.38 7.68 -7.80
N VAL A 152 -6.04 8.88 -7.32
CA VAL A 152 -7.02 9.82 -6.75
C VAL A 152 -7.98 10.34 -7.82
N ILE A 153 -7.48 10.65 -9.02
CA ILE A 153 -8.31 11.10 -10.14
C ILE A 153 -9.36 10.04 -10.47
N LEU A 154 -8.95 8.78 -10.60
CA LEU A 154 -9.85 7.68 -10.92
C LEU A 154 -10.82 7.37 -9.78
N ALA A 155 -10.37 7.46 -8.53
CA ALA A 155 -11.24 7.29 -7.37
C ALA A 155 -12.32 8.38 -7.30
N ILE A 156 -11.97 9.64 -7.58
CA ILE A 156 -12.95 10.74 -7.67
C ILE A 156 -13.91 10.53 -8.86
N PHE A 157 -13.39 10.11 -10.01
CA PHE A 157 -14.25 9.82 -11.18
C PHE A 157 -15.24 8.69 -10.85
N ALA A 158 -14.79 7.63 -10.19
CA ALA A 158 -15.64 6.54 -9.74
C ALA A 158 -16.68 7.01 -8.69
N ALA A 159 -16.28 7.91 -7.77
CA ALA A 159 -17.20 8.51 -6.79
C ALA A 159 -18.28 9.36 -7.45
N VAL A 160 -17.93 10.13 -8.48
CA VAL A 160 -18.90 10.89 -9.28
C VAL A 160 -19.84 9.95 -10.04
N ALA A 161 -19.32 8.90 -10.66
CA ALA A 161 -20.14 7.88 -11.31
C ALA A 161 -21.10 7.21 -10.30
N LEU A 162 -20.61 6.85 -9.12
CA LEU A 162 -21.42 6.30 -8.02
C LEU A 162 -22.53 7.25 -7.59
N LEU A 163 -22.26 8.57 -7.51
CA LEU A 163 -23.23 9.59 -7.12
C LEU A 163 -24.45 9.62 -8.07
N PHE A 164 -24.20 9.57 -9.39
CA PHE A 164 -25.25 9.65 -10.40
C PHE A 164 -25.90 8.31 -10.72
N THR A 165 -25.11 7.23 -10.81
CA THR A 165 -25.60 5.90 -11.26
C THR A 165 -25.97 4.98 -10.09
N GLY A 166 -25.46 5.24 -8.89
CA GLY A 166 -25.58 4.34 -7.74
C GLY A 166 -24.72 3.09 -7.83
N LYS A 167 -23.82 3.01 -8.82
CA LYS A 167 -22.91 1.88 -9.03
C LYS A 167 -21.48 2.37 -9.08
N TYR A 168 -20.59 1.67 -8.38
CA TYR A 168 -19.16 1.87 -8.52
C TYR A 168 -18.67 1.10 -9.75
N PRO A 169 -17.96 1.72 -10.72
CA PRO A 169 -17.47 1.02 -11.90
C PRO A 169 -16.38 0.00 -11.52
N GLU A 170 -16.67 -1.30 -11.68
CA GLU A 170 -15.79 -2.38 -11.23
C GLU A 170 -14.42 -2.36 -11.91
N ASP A 171 -14.35 -2.04 -13.19
CA ASP A 171 -13.09 -2.00 -13.93
C ASP A 171 -12.17 -0.88 -13.40
N ILE A 172 -12.74 0.28 -13.07
CA ILE A 172 -11.99 1.37 -12.44
C ILE A 172 -11.52 0.93 -11.06
N PHE A 173 -12.38 0.28 -10.26
CA PHE A 173 -12.02 -0.24 -8.97
C PHE A 173 -10.84 -1.21 -9.03
N LYS A 174 -10.92 -2.22 -9.90
CA LYS A 174 -9.85 -3.21 -10.12
C LYS A 174 -8.55 -2.51 -10.53
N PHE A 175 -8.63 -1.55 -11.44
CA PHE A 175 -7.45 -0.82 -11.90
C PHE A 175 -6.80 0.02 -10.78
N VAL A 176 -7.61 0.72 -9.98
CA VAL A 176 -7.15 1.49 -8.81
C VAL A 176 -6.48 0.59 -7.77
N VAL A 177 -7.10 -0.55 -7.44
CA VAL A 177 -6.49 -1.54 -6.53
C VAL A 177 -5.19 -2.10 -7.10
N GLY A 178 -5.13 -2.36 -8.42
CA GLY A 178 -3.92 -2.80 -9.10
C GLY A 178 -2.77 -1.80 -9.00
N MET A 179 -3.02 -0.50 -9.20
CA MET A 179 -2.02 0.55 -9.02
C MET A 179 -1.51 0.64 -7.58
N ASN A 180 -2.42 0.57 -6.60
CA ASN A 180 -2.05 0.53 -5.18
C ASN A 180 -1.23 -0.72 -4.86
N ARG A 181 -1.62 -1.89 -5.37
CA ARG A 181 -0.86 -3.14 -5.22
C ARG A 181 0.59 -2.99 -5.70
N TRP A 182 0.79 -2.38 -6.86
CA TRP A 182 2.14 -2.09 -7.35
C TRP A 182 2.88 -1.14 -6.39
N ALA A 183 2.25 -0.04 -5.97
CA ALA A 183 2.87 0.93 -5.07
C ALA A 183 3.29 0.28 -3.74
N TYR A 184 2.45 -0.56 -3.13
CA TYR A 184 2.77 -1.26 -1.88
C TYR A 184 3.85 -2.34 -2.06
N ARG A 185 3.90 -3.03 -3.21
CA ARG A 185 5.03 -3.93 -3.56
C ARG A 185 6.36 -3.18 -3.62
N VAL A 186 6.37 -2.04 -4.29
CA VAL A 186 7.56 -1.16 -4.36
C VAL A 186 7.91 -0.61 -2.98
N GLY A 187 6.93 -0.18 -2.20
CA GLY A 187 7.12 0.28 -0.82
C GLY A 187 7.76 -0.79 0.08
N ALA A 188 7.27 -2.03 0.05
CA ALA A 188 7.85 -3.13 0.81
C ALA A 188 9.27 -3.48 0.36
N TYR A 189 9.53 -3.47 -0.96
CA TYR A 189 10.88 -3.66 -1.50
C TYR A 189 11.85 -2.57 -1.06
N ALA A 190 11.44 -1.30 -1.13
CA ALA A 190 12.23 -0.17 -0.68
C ALA A 190 12.44 -0.16 0.84
N ALA A 191 11.44 -0.62 1.62
CA ALA A 191 11.53 -0.81 3.07
C ALA A 191 12.33 -2.06 3.49
N LEU A 192 13.06 -2.68 2.56
CA LEU A 192 13.97 -3.82 2.79
C LEU A 192 13.25 -5.12 3.22
N MET A 193 11.94 -5.22 3.04
CA MET A 193 11.13 -6.35 3.52
C MET A 193 11.23 -7.59 2.62
N THR A 194 11.68 -7.45 1.38
CA THR A 194 11.92 -8.57 0.43
C THR A 194 13.07 -8.25 -0.50
N ASP A 195 13.79 -9.27 -0.98
CA ASP A 195 14.81 -9.15 -2.01
C ASP A 195 14.25 -9.42 -3.42
N GLN A 196 13.01 -9.90 -3.52
CA GLN A 196 12.39 -10.13 -4.80
C GLN A 196 12.04 -8.79 -5.46
N TYR A 197 12.52 -8.60 -6.69
CA TYR A 197 12.26 -7.39 -7.47
C TYR A 197 10.76 -7.28 -7.80
N PRO A 198 10.11 -6.12 -7.60
CA PRO A 198 8.69 -5.97 -7.88
C PRO A 198 8.39 -6.25 -9.36
N PRO A 199 7.36 -7.05 -9.68
CA PRO A 199 6.98 -7.28 -11.06
C PRO A 199 6.32 -6.03 -11.67
N PHE A 200 6.59 -5.78 -12.96
CA PHE A 200 5.93 -4.72 -13.74
C PHE A 200 4.53 -5.16 -14.18
N ARG A 201 3.65 -5.43 -13.21
CA ARG A 201 2.27 -5.86 -13.46
C ARG A 201 1.33 -5.37 -12.36
N LEU A 202 0.09 -5.06 -12.75
CA LEU A 202 -0.96 -4.59 -11.84
C LEU A 202 -1.73 -5.75 -11.18
N TRP A 203 -1.81 -6.90 -11.88
CA TRP A 203 -2.61 -8.03 -11.49
C TRP A 203 -1.75 -9.13 -10.84
N ASP A 204 -2.37 -9.91 -9.97
CA ASP A 204 -1.87 -11.22 -9.57
C ASP A 204 -2.44 -12.23 -10.56
N ASP A 205 -1.60 -13.10 -11.12
CA ASP A 205 -2.02 -14.21 -11.98
C ASP A 205 -2.64 -15.29 -11.11
#